data_6853846cbb722857276f741d6957b611
#
_entry.id   6853846cbb722857276f741d6957b611
#
_cell.length_a   1.000
_cell.length_b   1.000
_cell.length_c   1.000
_cell.angle_alpha   90.00
_cell.angle_beta   90.00
_cell.angle_gamma   90.00
#
_symmetry.space_group_name_H-M   'P 1'
#
loop_
_entity.id
_entity.type
_entity.pdbx_description
1 polymer ?
#
loop_
_entity_poly.entity_id
_entity_poly.type
_entity_poly.pdbx_seq_one_letter_code
_entity_poly.pdbx_strand_id
1 'polypeptide(L)'
;MKRGKMAVFVVVFALIAPLLVGCASSLQARKVDVAQAVLVDPSILEKGKEGEALYRYINPKVDWKKYSKVMIEPVIVYQQAAMDAETRENFQTLANNAFVFLNNEVGKVATVATVPGPGTLRMQFAIVSAEKSGAVSNFTTTVLPIGMVLSAGKYVATGKSMGVGEITGEFRITDAVTGELLAAALDKRVGGKQLRGVFTAWQDADSGLQYWAELVRYRLCTFISSAVCEQPK
;
A
#
# COMPACT_ATOMS: atom_id res chain seq x y z
N MET A 1 55.76 7.00 -35.43
CA MET A 1 55.07 7.83 -34.43
C MET A 1 53.56 7.90 -34.73
N LYS A 2 52.75 6.91 -34.28
CA LYS A 2 51.28 6.94 -34.33
C LYS A 2 50.71 5.91 -33.30
N ARG A 3 50.87 6.17 -32.02
CA ARG A 3 50.28 5.38 -30.93
C ARG A 3 49.89 6.33 -29.80
N GLY A 4 48.80 7.05 -29.91
CA GLY A 4 48.42 7.98 -28.85
C GLY A 4 47.02 8.55 -28.91
N LYS A 5 46.19 8.14 -29.88
CA LYS A 5 44.83 8.71 -30.01
C LYS A 5 43.67 7.71 -29.82
N MET A 6 43.95 6.46 -29.46
CA MET A 6 42.90 5.43 -29.32
C MET A 6 42.55 5.10 -27.87
N ALA A 7 43.28 5.62 -26.90
CA ALA A 7 43.06 5.35 -25.49
C ALA A 7 42.10 6.35 -24.80
N VAL A 8 41.78 7.49 -25.40
CA VAL A 8 40.94 8.54 -24.79
C VAL A 8 39.46 8.33 -25.08
N PHE A 9 39.06 7.56 -26.12
CA PHE A 9 37.67 7.34 -26.49
C PHE A 9 36.97 6.23 -25.69
N VAL A 10 37.71 5.34 -25.03
CA VAL A 10 37.12 4.21 -24.27
C VAL A 10 36.78 4.61 -22.84
N VAL A 11 37.40 5.64 -22.27
CA VAL A 11 37.15 6.05 -20.86
C VAL A 11 35.89 6.92 -20.72
N VAL A 12 35.46 7.62 -21.78
CA VAL A 12 34.27 8.50 -21.71
C VAL A 12 32.97 7.72 -21.83
N PHE A 13 32.97 6.49 -22.36
CA PHE A 13 31.75 5.67 -22.51
C PHE A 13 31.41 4.83 -21.28
N ALA A 14 32.32 4.71 -20.30
CA ALA A 14 32.10 3.91 -19.07
C ALA A 14 31.47 4.70 -17.91
N LEU A 15 31.22 6.01 -18.05
CA LEU A 15 30.73 6.89 -16.98
C LEU A 15 29.26 7.32 -17.14
N ILE A 16 28.53 6.79 -18.14
CA ILE A 16 27.14 7.22 -18.42
C ILE A 16 26.09 6.12 -18.13
N ALA A 17 26.47 5.03 -17.49
CA ALA A 17 25.57 3.87 -17.31
C ALA A 17 25.21 3.52 -15.87
N PRO A 18 24.79 4.46 -15.00
CA PRO A 18 23.83 4.07 -13.98
C PRO A 18 22.77 5.14 -13.65
N LEU A 19 21.94 5.54 -14.58
CA LEU A 19 20.84 6.49 -14.27
C LEU A 19 19.47 6.08 -14.82
N LEU A 20 19.24 4.81 -15.12
CA LEU A 20 17.93 4.35 -15.60
C LEU A 20 17.36 3.18 -14.75
N VAL A 21 17.35 3.31 -13.43
CA VAL A 21 16.43 2.55 -12.59
C VAL A 21 15.46 3.53 -11.95
N GLY A 22 14.70 4.19 -12.78
CA GLY A 22 13.46 4.84 -12.36
C GLY A 22 12.39 3.77 -12.30
N CYS A 23 12.25 3.07 -11.17
CA CYS A 23 11.03 2.32 -10.89
C CYS A 23 9.87 3.30 -11.00
N ALA A 24 8.88 3.00 -11.83
CA ALA A 24 7.64 3.76 -11.94
C ALA A 24 6.86 3.59 -10.62
N SER A 25 7.20 4.37 -9.61
CA SER A 25 6.48 4.41 -8.35
C SER A 25 5.13 5.08 -8.56
N SER A 26 4.08 4.54 -7.94
CA SER A 26 2.80 5.23 -7.86
C SER A 26 2.98 6.56 -7.12
N LEU A 27 2.20 7.58 -7.49
CA LEU A 27 2.27 8.90 -6.88
C LEU A 27 1.15 9.07 -5.86
N GLN A 28 1.42 9.79 -4.78
CA GLN A 28 0.35 10.20 -3.87
C GLN A 28 -0.58 11.20 -4.58
N ALA A 29 -1.89 11.02 -4.44
CA ALA A 29 -2.87 11.96 -4.94
C ALA A 29 -2.74 13.30 -4.18
N ARG A 30 -3.23 14.39 -4.78
CA ARG A 30 -3.20 15.72 -4.12
C ARG A 30 -4.20 15.83 -2.98
N LYS A 31 -5.28 15.04 -3.02
CA LYS A 31 -6.37 15.06 -2.04
C LYS A 31 -7.15 13.75 -2.06
N VAL A 32 -7.77 13.46 -0.93
CA VAL A 32 -8.82 12.46 -0.73
C VAL A 32 -9.93 13.11 0.09
N ASP A 33 -11.16 12.69 -0.12
CA ASP A 33 -12.26 13.11 0.76
C ASP A 33 -12.18 12.29 2.06
N VAL A 34 -11.95 12.96 3.18
CA VAL A 34 -11.82 12.30 4.48
C VAL A 34 -13.10 11.58 4.92
N ALA A 35 -14.26 12.04 4.43
CA ALA A 35 -15.54 11.37 4.69
C ALA A 35 -15.63 9.96 4.08
N GLN A 36 -14.70 9.59 3.22
CA GLN A 36 -14.58 8.22 2.69
C GLN A 36 -13.97 7.24 3.70
N ALA A 37 -13.44 7.68 4.84
CA ALA A 37 -12.95 6.77 5.88
C ALA A 37 -14.07 5.84 6.37
N VAL A 38 -13.74 4.57 6.53
CA VAL A 38 -14.69 3.47 6.75
C VAL A 38 -14.31 2.57 7.94
N LEU A 39 -13.03 2.60 8.35
CA LEU A 39 -12.51 1.83 9.47
C LEU A 39 -12.49 2.64 10.77
N VAL A 40 -12.47 3.97 10.67
CA VAL A 40 -12.48 4.87 11.81
C VAL A 40 -13.40 6.06 11.56
N ASP A 41 -13.80 6.75 12.63
CA ASP A 41 -14.52 8.04 12.52
C ASP A 41 -13.62 9.06 11.80
N PRO A 42 -14.06 9.65 10.66
CA PRO A 42 -13.29 10.65 9.94
C PRO A 42 -12.86 11.85 10.78
N SER A 43 -13.61 12.20 11.81
CA SER A 43 -13.35 13.37 12.66
C SER A 43 -12.06 13.30 13.47
N ILE A 44 -11.53 12.08 13.70
CA ILE A 44 -10.26 11.90 14.41
C ILE A 44 -9.04 12.03 13.51
N LEU A 45 -9.24 12.03 12.18
CA LEU A 45 -8.16 12.05 11.21
C LEU A 45 -7.67 13.48 10.96
N GLU A 46 -6.37 13.68 11.09
CA GLU A 46 -5.67 14.94 10.82
C GLU A 46 -4.91 14.84 9.50
N LYS A 47 -4.71 15.98 8.83
CA LYS A 47 -3.86 16.02 7.62
C LYS A 47 -2.45 15.54 7.93
N GLY A 48 -1.95 14.64 7.11
CA GLY A 48 -0.57 14.18 7.17
C GLY A 48 0.42 15.24 6.66
N LYS A 49 1.68 15.06 7.05
CA LYS A 49 2.81 15.85 6.55
C LYS A 49 3.37 15.19 5.28
N GLU A 50 4.33 15.85 4.65
CA GLU A 50 5.07 15.28 3.52
C GLU A 50 5.67 13.90 3.88
N GLY A 51 5.49 12.92 3.02
CA GLY A 51 5.91 11.53 3.25
C GLY A 51 5.01 10.72 4.19
N GLU A 52 3.89 11.27 4.62
CA GLU A 52 2.84 10.57 5.39
C GLU A 52 1.60 10.33 4.52
N ALA A 53 0.64 9.53 5.02
CA ALA A 53 -0.68 9.42 4.41
C ALA A 53 -1.38 10.78 4.36
N LEU A 54 -2.29 11.00 3.42
CA LEU A 54 -3.03 12.27 3.28
C LEU A 54 -3.78 12.67 4.55
N TYR A 55 -4.33 11.68 5.26
CA TYR A 55 -4.91 11.85 6.59
C TYR A 55 -4.43 10.74 7.50
N ARG A 56 -4.21 11.06 8.76
CA ARG A 56 -3.70 10.11 9.76
C ARG A 56 -4.18 10.43 11.16
N TYR A 57 -4.16 9.41 12.00
CA TYR A 57 -4.26 9.50 13.45
C TYR A 57 -3.15 8.67 14.06
N ILE A 58 -2.48 9.19 15.09
CA ILE A 58 -1.53 8.44 15.91
C ILE A 58 -1.83 8.78 17.36
N ASN A 59 -2.15 7.78 18.16
CA ASN A 59 -2.39 7.95 19.58
C ASN A 59 -1.07 8.36 20.29
N PRO A 60 -0.98 9.57 20.85
CA PRO A 60 0.27 10.07 21.42
C PRO A 60 0.69 9.38 22.73
N LYS A 61 -0.19 8.57 23.33
CA LYS A 61 0.04 7.89 24.61
C LYS A 61 0.59 6.47 24.45
N VAL A 62 0.76 5.99 23.22
CA VAL A 62 1.18 4.61 22.95
C VAL A 62 2.67 4.43 23.24
N ASP A 63 2.97 3.47 24.07
CA ASP A 63 4.31 2.88 24.12
C ASP A 63 4.43 1.82 23.01
N TRP A 64 4.97 2.24 21.87
CA TRP A 64 5.16 1.37 20.71
C TRP A 64 6.18 0.27 20.95
N LYS A 65 7.12 0.46 21.88
CA LYS A 65 8.19 -0.51 22.17
C LYS A 65 7.68 -1.80 22.80
N LYS A 66 6.47 -1.81 23.35
CA LYS A 66 5.85 -3.03 23.89
C LYS A 66 5.38 -4.00 22.79
N TYR A 67 5.30 -3.55 21.52
CA TYR A 67 4.83 -4.38 20.40
C TYR A 67 6.01 -4.98 19.61
N SER A 68 5.88 -6.25 19.27
CA SER A 68 6.85 -6.98 18.44
C SER A 68 6.17 -7.90 17.42
N LYS A 69 4.84 -7.99 17.49
CA LYS A 69 4.02 -8.87 16.66
C LYS A 69 2.95 -8.07 15.95
N VAL A 70 2.59 -8.49 14.75
CA VAL A 70 1.49 -7.89 13.98
C VAL A 70 0.58 -9.00 13.48
N MET A 71 -0.70 -8.92 13.79
CA MET A 71 -1.74 -9.76 13.20
C MET A 71 -2.40 -8.96 12.09
N ILE A 72 -2.28 -9.43 10.86
CA ILE A 72 -2.87 -8.81 9.68
C ILE A 72 -4.20 -9.49 9.41
N GLU A 73 -5.28 -8.73 9.44
CA GLU A 73 -6.61 -9.24 9.13
C GLU A 73 -6.84 -9.34 7.61
N PRO A 74 -7.83 -10.14 7.16
CA PRO A 74 -8.25 -10.14 5.76
C PRO A 74 -8.57 -8.73 5.27
N VAL A 75 -8.13 -8.43 4.05
CA VAL A 75 -8.35 -7.11 3.44
C VAL A 75 -9.83 -6.90 3.16
N ILE A 76 -10.37 -5.78 3.58
CA ILE A 76 -11.75 -5.39 3.37
C ILE A 76 -11.84 -4.63 2.04
N VAL A 77 -12.83 -4.94 1.22
CA VAL A 77 -13.14 -4.16 0.02
C VAL A 77 -14.50 -3.51 0.19
N TYR A 78 -14.51 -2.18 0.13
CA TYR A 78 -15.76 -1.42 0.11
C TYR A 78 -16.33 -1.45 -1.29
N GLN A 79 -17.48 -2.10 -1.44
CA GLN A 79 -18.12 -2.29 -2.73
C GLN A 79 -19.25 -1.29 -2.95
N GLN A 80 -19.36 -0.82 -4.19
CA GLN A 80 -20.61 -0.25 -4.67
C GLN A 80 -21.65 -1.37 -4.93
N ALA A 81 -22.92 -1.07 -4.71
CA ALA A 81 -24.01 -2.05 -4.70
C ALA A 81 -24.24 -2.82 -6.01
N ALA A 82 -23.59 -2.47 -7.12
CA ALA A 82 -23.81 -3.06 -8.44
C ALA A 82 -22.49 -3.36 -9.17
N MET A 83 -21.62 -4.20 -8.56
CA MET A 83 -20.45 -4.71 -9.28
C MET A 83 -20.83 -5.93 -10.11
N ASP A 84 -20.39 -5.94 -11.36
CA ASP A 84 -20.39 -7.14 -12.20
C ASP A 84 -19.39 -8.20 -11.68
N ALA A 85 -19.48 -9.39 -12.24
CA ALA A 85 -18.63 -10.50 -11.79
C ALA A 85 -17.14 -10.24 -12.04
N GLU A 86 -16.80 -9.60 -13.17
CA GLU A 86 -15.42 -9.27 -13.51
C GLU A 86 -14.82 -8.25 -12.55
N THR A 87 -15.56 -7.20 -12.24
CA THR A 87 -15.15 -6.18 -11.26
C THR A 87 -14.93 -6.79 -9.88
N ARG A 88 -15.79 -7.71 -9.46
CA ARG A 88 -15.65 -8.41 -8.17
C ARG A 88 -14.40 -9.28 -8.12
N GLU A 89 -14.11 -10.06 -9.17
CA GLU A 89 -12.91 -10.88 -9.26
C GLU A 89 -11.65 -10.03 -9.21
N ASN A 90 -11.69 -8.88 -9.83
CA ASN A 90 -10.59 -7.94 -9.86
C ASN A 90 -10.29 -7.34 -8.48
N PHE A 91 -11.31 -6.93 -7.74
CA PHE A 91 -11.14 -6.47 -6.35
C PHE A 91 -10.65 -7.59 -5.43
N GLN A 92 -11.10 -8.82 -5.65
CA GLN A 92 -10.58 -9.97 -4.91
C GLN A 92 -9.07 -10.16 -5.15
N THR A 93 -8.64 -10.00 -6.38
CA THR A 93 -7.22 -10.07 -6.74
C THR A 93 -6.43 -8.96 -6.05
N LEU A 94 -6.91 -7.71 -6.08
CA LEU A 94 -6.27 -6.59 -5.37
C LEU A 94 -6.19 -6.85 -3.86
N ALA A 95 -7.25 -7.36 -3.25
CA ALA A 95 -7.26 -7.68 -1.82
C ALA A 95 -6.25 -8.77 -1.47
N ASN A 96 -6.15 -9.82 -2.29
CA ASN A 96 -5.17 -10.89 -2.11
C ASN A 96 -3.74 -10.37 -2.25
N ASN A 97 -3.46 -9.54 -3.26
CA ASN A 97 -2.16 -8.94 -3.48
C ASN A 97 -1.77 -8.02 -2.32
N ALA A 98 -2.69 -7.15 -1.86
CA ALA A 98 -2.47 -6.29 -0.71
C ALA A 98 -2.10 -7.10 0.54
N PHE A 99 -2.81 -8.19 0.81
CA PHE A 99 -2.52 -9.07 1.94
C PHE A 99 -1.12 -9.70 1.82
N VAL A 100 -0.76 -10.18 0.65
CA VAL A 100 0.57 -10.78 0.40
C VAL A 100 1.68 -9.74 0.57
N PHE A 101 1.52 -8.54 0.01
CA PHE A 101 2.49 -7.46 0.14
C PHE A 101 2.66 -7.04 1.60
N LEU A 102 1.57 -6.85 2.33
CA LEU A 102 1.61 -6.50 3.76
C LEU A 102 2.31 -7.58 4.59
N ASN A 103 1.98 -8.86 4.38
CA ASN A 103 2.65 -9.95 5.11
C ASN A 103 4.15 -9.99 4.83
N ASN A 104 4.54 -9.85 3.57
CA ASN A 104 5.95 -9.87 3.15
C ASN A 104 6.73 -8.69 3.75
N GLU A 105 6.17 -7.48 3.69
CA GLU A 105 6.86 -6.29 4.18
C GLU A 105 6.87 -6.22 5.72
N VAL A 106 5.75 -6.51 6.38
CA VAL A 106 5.66 -6.54 7.84
C VAL A 106 6.58 -7.62 8.42
N GLY A 107 6.64 -8.79 7.78
CA GLY A 107 7.50 -9.91 8.21
C GLY A 107 9.00 -9.59 8.24
N LYS A 108 9.44 -8.51 7.57
CA LYS A 108 10.84 -8.04 7.62
C LYS A 108 11.18 -7.30 8.93
N VAL A 109 10.19 -6.80 9.66
CA VAL A 109 10.40 -5.92 10.84
C VAL A 109 9.67 -6.35 12.10
N ALA A 110 8.68 -7.25 11.98
CA ALA A 110 7.90 -7.77 13.10
C ALA A 110 7.51 -9.23 12.85
N THR A 111 7.20 -9.98 13.91
CA THR A 111 6.64 -11.32 13.76
C THR A 111 5.19 -11.23 13.31
N VAL A 112 4.85 -11.86 12.20
CA VAL A 112 3.45 -11.98 11.77
C VAL A 112 2.76 -13.04 12.63
N ALA A 113 1.72 -12.62 13.38
CA ALA A 113 0.95 -13.48 14.27
C ALA A 113 -0.38 -13.86 13.63
N THR A 114 -0.86 -15.07 13.91
CA THR A 114 -2.17 -15.56 13.43
C THR A 114 -3.26 -15.46 14.49
N VAL A 115 -2.89 -15.18 15.74
CA VAL A 115 -3.80 -15.06 16.86
C VAL A 115 -3.48 -13.82 17.69
N PRO A 116 -4.48 -13.17 18.31
CA PRO A 116 -4.24 -12.04 19.20
C PRO A 116 -3.49 -12.49 20.47
N GLY A 117 -2.72 -11.58 21.06
CA GLY A 117 -2.00 -11.83 22.29
C GLY A 117 -1.22 -10.60 22.76
N PRO A 118 -0.61 -10.64 23.95
CA PRO A 118 0.19 -9.52 24.46
C PRO A 118 1.30 -9.12 23.49
N GLY A 119 1.50 -7.80 23.33
CA GLY A 119 2.51 -7.26 22.41
C GLY A 119 2.20 -7.44 20.93
N THR A 120 0.94 -7.72 20.59
CA THR A 120 0.47 -7.89 19.21
C THR A 120 -0.33 -6.66 18.77
N LEU A 121 0.05 -6.07 17.64
CA LEU A 121 -0.76 -5.10 16.91
C LEU A 121 -1.77 -5.86 16.03
N ARG A 122 -3.00 -5.39 16.00
CA ARG A 122 -3.99 -5.83 15.01
C ARG A 122 -4.06 -4.81 13.90
N MET A 123 -3.77 -5.23 12.67
CA MET A 123 -3.79 -4.38 11.48
C MET A 123 -4.96 -4.75 10.59
N GLN A 124 -5.80 -3.78 10.29
CA GLN A 124 -6.86 -3.86 9.29
C GLN A 124 -6.52 -2.94 8.13
N PHE A 125 -6.76 -3.40 6.92
CA PHE A 125 -6.65 -2.62 5.71
C PHE A 125 -7.93 -2.72 4.89
N ALA A 126 -8.41 -1.59 4.41
CA ALA A 126 -9.56 -1.50 3.52
C ALA A 126 -9.16 -0.84 2.19
N ILE A 127 -9.55 -1.45 1.08
CA ILE A 127 -9.62 -0.78 -0.22
C ILE A 127 -10.96 -0.06 -0.25
N VAL A 128 -10.92 1.27 -0.11
CA VAL A 128 -12.11 2.12 -0.01
C VAL A 128 -12.70 2.41 -1.38
N SER A 129 -11.84 2.67 -2.35
CA SER A 129 -12.24 2.82 -3.74
C SER A 129 -11.08 2.46 -4.68
N ALA A 130 -11.43 1.96 -5.86
CA ALA A 130 -10.51 1.85 -6.98
C ALA A 130 -11.29 2.26 -8.24
N GLU A 131 -10.88 3.36 -8.85
CA GLU A 131 -11.65 3.99 -9.93
C GLU A 131 -10.93 3.95 -11.26
N LYS A 132 -11.70 3.68 -12.33
CA LYS A 132 -11.29 4.01 -13.68
C LYS A 132 -11.13 5.52 -13.81
N SER A 133 -10.07 5.97 -14.45
CA SER A 133 -9.89 7.39 -14.78
C SER A 133 -11.15 7.91 -15.48
N GLY A 134 -11.91 8.79 -14.81
CA GLY A 134 -13.04 9.51 -15.40
C GLY A 134 -14.45 9.08 -14.96
N ALA A 135 -14.62 8.14 -14.05
CA ALA A 135 -15.93 7.80 -13.53
C ALA A 135 -16.22 8.52 -12.21
N VAL A 136 -17.27 9.33 -12.18
CA VAL A 136 -17.87 9.84 -10.94
C VAL A 136 -18.91 8.83 -10.51
N SER A 137 -18.73 8.22 -9.35
CA SER A 137 -19.67 7.22 -8.83
C SER A 137 -20.32 7.64 -7.52
N ASN A 138 -21.63 7.45 -7.44
CA ASN A 138 -22.41 7.61 -6.22
C ASN A 138 -22.20 6.38 -5.32
N PHE A 139 -21.69 6.58 -4.12
CA PHE A 139 -21.38 5.50 -3.17
C PHE A 139 -22.60 5.09 -2.35
N THR A 140 -22.90 3.79 -2.35
CA THR A 140 -23.71 3.15 -1.30
C THR A 140 -22.83 2.11 -0.65
N THR A 141 -22.59 2.26 0.65
CA THR A 141 -21.63 1.43 1.38
C THR A 141 -22.26 0.09 1.80
N THR A 142 -21.76 -1.00 1.25
CA THR A 142 -21.99 -2.35 1.80
C THR A 142 -20.62 -2.99 2.03
N VAL A 143 -20.31 -3.28 3.30
CA VAL A 143 -19.07 -4.00 3.66
C VAL A 143 -19.29 -5.48 3.39
N LEU A 144 -18.57 -6.05 2.46
CA LEU A 144 -18.47 -7.50 2.31
C LEU A 144 -17.06 -7.93 2.68
N PRO A 145 -16.88 -8.65 3.81
CA PRO A 145 -15.61 -9.31 4.05
C PRO A 145 -15.41 -10.37 2.97
N ILE A 146 -14.43 -10.18 2.12
CA ILE A 146 -14.06 -11.18 1.14
C ILE A 146 -13.16 -12.19 1.87
N GLY A 147 -13.73 -13.37 2.13
CA GLY A 147 -13.02 -14.46 2.79
C GLY A 147 -11.77 -14.85 2.01
N MET A 148 -10.65 -14.87 2.69
CA MET A 148 -9.38 -15.25 2.11
C MET A 148 -9.32 -16.75 1.92
N VAL A 149 -9.25 -17.23 0.68
CA VAL A 149 -8.75 -18.57 0.39
C VAL A 149 -7.23 -18.46 0.32
N LEU A 150 -6.58 -18.83 1.43
CA LEU A 150 -5.13 -19.01 1.48
C LEU A 150 -4.76 -20.24 0.64
N SER A 151 -4.72 -20.11 -0.66
CA SER A 151 -3.93 -20.99 -1.48
C SER A 151 -2.60 -20.31 -1.74
N ALA A 152 -1.63 -20.56 -0.86
CA ALA A 152 -0.24 -20.26 -1.10
C ALA A 152 0.14 -20.85 -2.46
N GLY A 153 0.38 -20.03 -3.48
CA GLY A 153 1.04 -20.52 -4.67
C GLY A 153 0.57 -20.08 -6.04
N LYS A 154 -0.43 -19.21 -6.20
CA LYS A 154 -0.71 -18.68 -7.54
C LYS A 154 -0.87 -17.17 -7.53
N TYR A 155 0.24 -16.49 -7.66
CA TYR A 155 0.30 -15.16 -8.24
C TYR A 155 -0.09 -15.30 -9.72
N VAL A 156 -1.35 -15.11 -10.04
CA VAL A 156 -1.80 -15.09 -11.42
C VAL A 156 -1.96 -13.63 -11.81
N ALA A 157 -0.91 -13.06 -12.42
CA ALA A 157 -1.03 -11.86 -13.21
C ALA A 157 -1.96 -12.17 -14.42
N THR A 158 -3.27 -12.09 -14.22
CA THR A 158 -4.22 -12.18 -15.33
C THR A 158 -4.19 -10.87 -16.08
N GLY A 159 -3.64 -10.86 -17.28
CA GLY A 159 -3.43 -9.70 -18.13
C GLY A 159 -4.69 -9.04 -18.70
N LYS A 160 -5.77 -8.92 -17.91
CA LYS A 160 -6.99 -8.18 -18.29
C LYS A 160 -7.07 -6.85 -17.55
N SER A 161 -6.94 -5.80 -18.30
CA SER A 161 -6.87 -4.42 -17.92
C SER A 161 -8.23 -3.85 -17.50
N MET A 162 -8.45 -3.57 -16.21
CA MET A 162 -9.33 -2.48 -15.81
C MET A 162 -8.48 -1.25 -15.54
N GLY A 163 -8.85 -0.09 -16.13
CA GLY A 163 -8.12 1.16 -15.97
C GLY A 163 -8.29 1.76 -14.58
N VAL A 164 -7.65 1.18 -13.56
CA VAL A 164 -7.61 1.76 -12.22
C VAL A 164 -6.52 2.82 -12.20
N GLY A 165 -6.89 4.07 -12.49
CA GLY A 165 -5.95 5.19 -12.41
C GLY A 165 -5.67 5.64 -10.98
N GLU A 166 -6.53 5.26 -10.02
CA GLU A 166 -6.48 5.71 -8.63
C GLU A 166 -6.98 4.62 -7.69
N ILE A 167 -6.33 4.51 -6.52
CA ILE A 167 -6.75 3.62 -5.43
C ILE A 167 -6.74 4.38 -4.10
N THR A 168 -7.82 4.25 -3.33
CA THR A 168 -7.92 4.79 -1.98
C THR A 168 -7.88 3.64 -0.98
N GLY A 169 -6.99 3.74 -0.01
CA GLY A 169 -6.80 2.74 1.04
C GLY A 169 -6.87 3.35 2.42
N GLU A 170 -7.42 2.60 3.37
CA GLU A 170 -7.47 2.96 4.77
C GLU A 170 -6.85 1.87 5.63
N PHE A 171 -6.02 2.29 6.58
CA PHE A 171 -5.40 1.45 7.60
C PHE A 171 -5.95 1.80 8.98
N ARG A 172 -6.17 0.75 9.78
CA ARG A 172 -6.49 0.86 11.20
C ARG A 172 -5.58 -0.09 11.98
N ILE A 173 -4.89 0.43 13.00
CA ILE A 173 -4.04 -0.34 13.89
C ILE A 173 -4.56 -0.22 15.30
N THR A 174 -4.83 -1.36 15.94
CA THR A 174 -5.28 -1.45 17.32
C THR A 174 -4.38 -2.39 18.12
N ASP A 175 -4.41 -2.24 19.44
CA ASP A 175 -3.90 -3.29 20.33
C ASP A 175 -4.78 -4.54 20.15
N ALA A 176 -4.18 -5.70 19.90
CA ALA A 176 -4.93 -6.91 19.56
C ALA A 176 -5.72 -7.51 20.74
N VAL A 177 -5.38 -7.13 21.99
CA VAL A 177 -6.05 -7.61 23.21
C VAL A 177 -7.12 -6.63 23.68
N THR A 178 -6.77 -5.35 23.77
CA THR A 178 -7.67 -4.33 24.32
C THR A 178 -8.61 -3.71 23.30
N GLY A 179 -8.25 -3.79 22.00
CA GLY A 179 -8.95 -3.09 20.93
C GLY A 179 -8.69 -1.58 20.86
N GLU A 180 -7.82 -1.05 21.73
CA GLU A 180 -7.47 0.38 21.75
C GLU A 180 -6.96 0.81 20.37
N LEU A 181 -7.48 1.92 19.84
CA LEU A 181 -7.00 2.50 18.58
C LEU A 181 -5.64 3.16 18.81
N LEU A 182 -4.64 2.71 18.07
CA LEU A 182 -3.26 3.17 18.17
C LEU A 182 -2.86 4.08 17.01
N ALA A 183 -3.30 3.73 15.80
CA ALA A 183 -3.09 4.55 14.61
C ALA A 183 -4.15 4.27 13.55
N ALA A 184 -4.38 5.26 12.69
CA ALA A 184 -5.17 5.12 11.47
C ALA A 184 -4.58 6.00 10.36
N ALA A 185 -4.83 5.62 9.12
CA ALA A 185 -4.37 6.38 7.96
C ALA A 185 -5.35 6.20 6.80
N LEU A 186 -5.67 7.28 6.11
CA LEU A 186 -6.40 7.30 4.85
C LEU A 186 -5.51 7.94 3.80
N ASP A 187 -5.24 7.21 2.73
CA ASP A 187 -4.37 7.67 1.64
C ASP A 187 -4.95 7.31 0.27
N LYS A 188 -4.54 8.07 -0.74
CA LYS A 188 -4.92 7.86 -2.12
C LYS A 188 -3.70 7.89 -3.01
N ARG A 189 -3.55 6.87 -3.84
CA ARG A 189 -2.47 6.77 -4.82
C ARG A 189 -3.03 6.81 -6.23
N VAL A 190 -2.24 7.39 -7.12
CA VAL A 190 -2.53 7.48 -8.55
C VAL A 190 -1.38 6.82 -9.33
N GLY A 191 -1.70 6.13 -10.41
CA GLY A 191 -0.70 5.54 -11.28
C GLY A 191 0.23 6.58 -11.90
N GLY A 192 1.51 6.24 -12.04
CA GLY A 192 2.51 7.11 -12.64
C GLY A 192 2.23 7.38 -14.12
N LYS A 193 2.22 8.65 -14.52
CA LYS A 193 1.91 9.07 -15.91
C LYS A 193 2.99 8.69 -16.93
N GLN A 194 4.13 8.17 -16.50
CA GLN A 194 5.33 8.08 -17.37
C GLN A 194 5.30 6.94 -18.39
N LEU A 195 4.37 5.99 -18.27
CA LEU A 195 4.33 4.81 -19.17
C LEU A 195 2.92 4.52 -19.69
N ARG A 196 2.13 5.55 -20.04
CA ARG A 196 0.86 5.36 -20.75
C ARG A 196 1.11 4.59 -22.05
N GLY A 197 0.77 3.31 -22.03
CA GLY A 197 0.89 2.40 -23.19
C GLY A 197 1.71 1.14 -22.95
N VAL A 198 2.44 1.01 -21.84
CA VAL A 198 3.29 -0.16 -21.55
C VAL A 198 2.77 -0.97 -20.35
N PHE A 199 2.11 -0.33 -19.38
CA PHE A 199 1.56 -1.01 -18.21
C PHE A 199 0.04 -1.06 -18.25
N THR A 200 -0.51 -2.19 -17.81
CA THR A 200 -1.96 -2.32 -17.59
C THR A 200 -2.32 -1.56 -16.32
N ALA A 201 -3.55 -1.09 -16.22
CA ALA A 201 -4.06 -0.36 -15.06
C ALA A 201 -3.99 -1.14 -13.74
N TRP A 202 -3.86 -2.45 -13.78
CA TRP A 202 -3.62 -3.33 -12.64
C TRP A 202 -2.22 -3.16 -12.05
N GLN A 203 -1.21 -2.94 -12.88
CA GLN A 203 0.15 -2.70 -12.43
C GLN A 203 0.26 -1.38 -11.66
N ASP A 204 -0.55 -0.38 -12.01
CA ASP A 204 -0.60 0.89 -11.28
C ASP A 204 -1.23 0.71 -9.90
N ALA A 205 -2.31 -0.08 -9.78
CA ALA A 205 -2.93 -0.39 -8.48
C ALA A 205 -1.99 -1.24 -7.61
N ASP A 206 -1.38 -2.27 -8.16
CA ASP A 206 -0.42 -3.12 -7.46
C ASP A 206 0.79 -2.31 -6.99
N SER A 207 1.29 -1.37 -7.81
CA SER A 207 2.37 -0.45 -7.41
C SER A 207 1.96 0.43 -6.21
N GLY A 208 0.70 0.87 -6.16
CA GLY A 208 0.15 1.60 -5.02
C GLY A 208 0.09 0.74 -3.76
N LEU A 209 -0.38 -0.49 -3.88
CA LEU A 209 -0.46 -1.45 -2.77
C LEU A 209 0.94 -1.83 -2.26
N GLN A 210 1.88 -2.07 -3.17
CA GLN A 210 3.28 -2.35 -2.83
C GLN A 210 3.91 -1.19 -2.06
N TYR A 211 3.75 0.05 -2.56
CA TYR A 211 4.23 1.25 -1.87
C TYR A 211 3.65 1.37 -0.46
N TRP A 212 2.34 1.15 -0.28
CA TRP A 212 1.74 1.20 1.06
C TRP A 212 2.29 0.11 1.99
N ALA A 213 2.53 -1.10 1.48
CA ALA A 213 3.14 -2.16 2.29
C ALA A 213 4.56 -1.77 2.74
N GLU A 214 5.37 -1.19 1.86
CA GLU A 214 6.69 -0.65 2.19
C GLU A 214 6.61 0.50 3.20
N LEU A 215 5.62 1.40 3.05
CA LEU A 215 5.40 2.50 3.98
C LEU A 215 5.00 1.97 5.37
N VAL A 216 4.14 0.95 5.43
CA VAL A 216 3.77 0.27 6.68
C VAL A 216 5.00 -0.34 7.33
N ARG A 217 5.85 -1.06 6.59
CA ARG A 217 7.12 -1.59 7.08
C ARG A 217 7.99 -0.48 7.67
N TYR A 218 8.18 0.59 6.92
CA TYR A 218 8.98 1.74 7.36
C TYR A 218 8.45 2.35 8.66
N ARG A 219 7.13 2.60 8.73
CA ARG A 219 6.50 3.17 9.94
C ARG A 219 6.56 2.22 11.14
N LEU A 220 6.27 0.95 10.94
CA LEU A 220 6.42 -0.05 12.01
C LEU A 220 7.87 -0.10 12.50
N CYS A 221 8.84 -0.18 11.61
CA CYS A 221 10.25 -0.16 11.98
C CYS A 221 10.58 1.08 12.82
N THR A 222 10.16 2.28 12.43
CA THR A 222 10.43 3.52 13.19
C THR A 222 9.75 3.56 14.55
N PHE A 223 8.62 2.91 14.73
CA PHE A 223 7.88 2.90 15.98
C PHE A 223 8.39 1.83 16.95
N ILE A 224 8.58 0.58 16.47
CA ILE A 224 8.84 -0.56 17.33
C ILE A 224 10.32 -0.95 17.43
N SER A 225 11.17 -0.50 16.49
CA SER A 225 12.58 -0.84 16.43
C SER A 225 13.48 0.35 16.74
N SER A 226 14.74 0.05 17.09
CA SER A 226 15.82 1.04 17.17
C SER A 226 16.80 0.91 15.98
N ALA A 227 16.48 0.08 15.00
CA ALA A 227 17.29 -0.14 13.79
C ALA A 227 17.14 1.01 12.79
N VAL A 228 18.06 1.07 11.82
CA VAL A 228 17.93 1.96 10.66
C VAL A 228 16.81 1.42 9.77
N CYS A 229 15.82 2.25 9.49
CA CYS A 229 14.63 1.86 8.74
C CYS A 229 14.71 2.35 7.29
N GLU A 230 14.56 1.43 6.33
CA GLU A 230 14.51 1.78 4.91
C GLU A 230 13.19 2.47 4.56
N GLN A 231 13.28 3.62 3.89
CA GLN A 231 12.13 4.30 3.32
C GLN A 231 11.55 3.51 2.12
N PRO A 232 10.24 3.68 1.81
CA PRO A 232 9.66 3.14 0.59
C PRO A 232 10.32 3.76 -0.66
N LYS A 233 10.34 2.98 -1.74
CA LYS A 233 10.95 3.37 -3.02
C LYS A 233 9.92 3.88 -4.01
#